data_0a21a69a6f05d1f610c3e9f6eded8864
#
_entry.id   0a21a69a6f05d1f610c3e9f6eded8864
#
_cell.length_a   1.000
_cell.length_b   1.000
_cell.length_c   1.000
_cell.angle_alpha   90.00
_cell.angle_beta   90.00
_cell.angle_gamma   90.00
#
_symmetry.space_group_name_H-M   'P 1'
#
loop_
_entity.id
_entity.type
_entity.pdbx_description
1 polymer ?
#
loop_
_entity_poly.entity_id
_entity_poly.type
_entity_poly.pdbx_seq_one_letter_code
_entity_poly.pdbx_strand_id
1 'polypeptide(L)'
;MDSVTLAQLQFNQHMAEAANKVCYAMVEADSLQYTMDFFGFWYSKTIKTELDSVHKGENIELHLQIHEIGGELISDIKNNFTVGSGDLPLSIVRSLKMMRRGEQMRIIAPWYTAYGVEGTSIIKPYSNLFILITIEP
;
A
#
# COMPACT_ATOMS: atom_id res chain seq x y z
N MET A 1 -20.22 -8.42 23.79
CA MET A 1 -19.05 -8.93 23.07
C MET A 1 -18.45 -10.07 23.87
N ASP A 2 -18.21 -11.22 23.26
CA ASP A 2 -17.61 -12.34 23.94
C ASP A 2 -16.10 -12.14 24.14
N SER A 3 -15.48 -12.99 24.98
CA SER A 3 -14.07 -12.86 25.33
C SER A 3 -13.14 -13.13 24.16
N VAL A 4 -13.51 -13.99 23.21
CA VAL A 4 -12.70 -14.30 22.03
C VAL A 4 -12.66 -13.08 21.10
N THR A 5 -13.80 -12.46 20.83
CA THR A 5 -13.89 -11.26 19.99
C THR A 5 -13.11 -10.10 20.62
N LEU A 6 -13.23 -9.90 21.93
CA LEU A 6 -12.49 -8.87 22.63
C LEU A 6 -10.99 -9.10 22.54
N ALA A 7 -10.52 -10.33 22.76
CA ALA A 7 -9.12 -10.67 22.66
C ALA A 7 -8.58 -10.43 21.25
N GLN A 8 -9.35 -10.77 20.22
CA GLN A 8 -8.95 -10.54 18.84
C GLN A 8 -8.84 -9.03 18.52
N LEU A 9 -9.77 -8.22 19.00
CA LEU A 9 -9.72 -6.76 18.82
C LEU A 9 -8.50 -6.16 19.51
N GLN A 10 -8.20 -6.61 20.72
CA GLN A 10 -7.03 -6.14 21.47
C GLN A 10 -5.74 -6.55 20.77
N PHE A 11 -5.66 -7.75 20.23
CA PHE A 11 -4.52 -8.23 19.48
C PHE A 11 -4.32 -7.39 18.21
N ASN A 12 -5.39 -7.15 17.45
CA ASN A 12 -5.31 -6.35 16.23
C ASN A 12 -4.89 -4.90 16.53
N GLN A 13 -5.38 -4.32 17.61
CA GLN A 13 -4.98 -3.00 18.05
C GLN A 13 -3.48 -2.95 18.38
N HIS A 14 -2.98 -3.96 19.09
CA HIS A 14 -1.57 -4.09 19.38
C HIS A 14 -0.73 -4.20 18.11
N MET A 15 -1.18 -5.02 17.15
CA MET A 15 -0.49 -5.19 15.87
C MET A 15 -0.52 -3.91 15.03
N ALA A 16 -1.59 -3.13 15.11
CA ALA A 16 -1.67 -1.83 14.41
C ALA A 16 -0.69 -0.81 15.01
N GLU A 17 -0.60 -0.74 16.32
CA GLU A 17 0.36 0.14 16.99
C GLU A 17 1.80 -0.23 16.64
N ALA A 18 2.12 -1.52 16.65
CA ALA A 18 3.45 -2.00 16.25
C ALA A 18 3.75 -1.67 14.78
N ALA A 19 2.76 -1.85 13.89
CA ALA A 19 2.89 -1.51 12.48
C ALA A 19 3.18 -0.02 12.27
N ASN A 20 2.49 0.85 12.99
CA ASN A 20 2.69 2.29 12.89
C ASN A 20 4.13 2.68 13.28
N LYS A 21 4.69 2.05 14.28
CA LYS A 21 6.09 2.28 14.69
C LYS A 21 7.07 1.83 13.60
N VAL A 22 6.85 0.66 13.03
CA VAL A 22 7.70 0.12 11.96
C VAL A 22 7.66 1.01 10.73
N CYS A 23 6.46 1.41 10.30
CA CYS A 23 6.28 2.28 9.14
C CYS A 23 6.92 3.66 9.36
N TYR A 24 6.71 4.25 10.53
CA TYR A 24 7.28 5.55 10.86
C TYR A 24 8.82 5.49 10.89
N ALA A 25 9.39 4.43 11.44
CA ALA A 25 10.84 4.25 11.45
C ALA A 25 11.41 4.18 10.02
N MET A 26 10.72 3.54 9.10
CA MET A 26 11.12 3.50 7.71
C MET A 26 11.01 4.86 7.03
N VAL A 27 9.94 5.61 7.29
CA VAL A 27 9.78 6.99 6.79
C VAL A 27 10.94 7.87 7.25
N GLU A 28 11.30 7.80 8.53
CA GLU A 28 12.40 8.57 9.09
C GLU A 28 13.76 8.18 8.52
N ALA A 29 13.95 6.92 8.18
CA ALA A 29 15.22 6.42 7.65
C ALA A 29 15.41 6.71 6.15
N ASP A 30 14.32 6.95 5.43
CA ASP A 30 14.36 7.23 3.99
C ASP A 30 14.73 8.70 3.74
N SER A 31 15.47 8.95 2.67
CA SER A 31 15.84 10.31 2.25
C SER A 31 14.69 11.08 1.59
N LEU A 32 13.64 10.39 1.15
CA LEU A 32 12.47 11.01 0.53
C LEU A 32 11.55 11.63 1.57
N GLN A 33 10.81 12.64 1.14
CA GLN A 33 9.75 13.20 1.96
C GLN A 33 8.45 12.47 1.70
N TYR A 34 7.84 11.97 2.76
CA TYR A 34 6.57 11.25 2.70
C TYR A 34 5.44 12.09 3.27
N THR A 35 4.26 11.89 2.72
CA THR A 35 3.00 12.45 3.22
C THR A 35 2.17 11.31 3.79
N MET A 36 1.59 11.52 4.98
CA MET A 36 0.69 10.53 5.57
C MET A 36 -0.71 10.70 4.99
N ASP A 37 -1.26 9.61 4.48
CA ASP A 37 -2.66 9.55 4.06
C ASP A 37 -3.57 9.46 5.28
N PHE A 38 -4.83 9.88 5.12
CA PHE A 38 -5.83 9.83 6.18
C PHE A 38 -5.98 8.44 6.81
N PHE A 39 -5.82 7.38 6.00
CA PHE A 39 -5.98 6.00 6.47
C PHE A 39 -4.73 5.40 7.10
N GLY A 40 -3.62 6.11 7.10
CA GLY A 40 -2.44 5.72 7.87
C GLY A 40 -1.27 5.15 7.09
N PHE A 41 -1.34 5.08 5.76
CA PHE A 41 -0.16 4.77 4.95
C PHE A 41 0.57 6.06 4.55
N TRP A 42 1.84 5.92 4.19
CA TRP A 42 2.69 7.03 3.77
C TRP A 42 3.00 6.91 2.29
N TYR A 43 3.08 8.04 1.59
CA TYR A 43 3.38 8.03 0.15
C TYR A 43 4.32 9.16 -0.24
N SER A 44 5.06 8.93 -1.33
CA SER A 44 5.92 9.92 -1.96
C SER A 44 5.98 9.66 -3.46
N LYS A 45 5.65 10.67 -4.27
CA LYS A 45 5.78 10.56 -5.73
C LYS A 45 7.25 10.68 -6.11
N THR A 46 7.76 9.71 -6.86
CA THR A 46 9.14 9.68 -7.34
C THR A 46 9.24 10.08 -8.81
N ILE A 47 8.19 9.87 -9.59
CA ILE A 47 8.08 10.32 -10.97
C ILE A 47 6.74 11.04 -11.12
N LYS A 48 6.77 12.28 -11.61
CA LYS A 48 5.58 13.10 -11.87
C LYS A 48 5.46 13.39 -13.35
N THR A 49 4.24 13.39 -13.86
CA THR A 49 3.94 13.72 -15.26
C THR A 49 2.81 14.73 -15.35
N GLU A 50 2.63 15.28 -16.56
CA GLU A 50 1.48 16.11 -16.91
C GLU A 50 0.47 15.34 -17.77
N LEU A 51 0.57 14.02 -17.83
CA LEU A 51 -0.35 13.17 -18.56
C LEU A 51 -1.71 13.10 -17.84
N ASP A 52 -2.69 12.46 -18.48
CA ASP A 52 -4.05 12.39 -17.93
C ASP A 52 -4.12 11.63 -16.60
N SER A 53 -4.99 12.09 -15.73
CA SER A 53 -5.39 11.36 -14.54
C SER A 53 -6.12 10.08 -14.92
N VAL A 54 -6.11 9.09 -14.04
CA VAL A 54 -6.87 7.86 -14.25
C VAL A 54 -8.25 7.97 -13.59
N HIS A 55 -9.27 7.41 -14.25
CA HIS A 55 -10.65 7.49 -13.80
C HIS A 55 -11.24 6.09 -13.63
N LYS A 56 -12.26 6.01 -12.77
CA LYS A 56 -12.98 4.77 -12.53
C LYS A 56 -13.48 4.18 -13.85
N GLY A 57 -13.28 2.87 -14.04
CA GLY A 57 -13.68 2.13 -15.23
C GLY A 57 -12.62 2.06 -16.31
N GLU A 58 -11.56 2.88 -16.24
CA GLU A 58 -10.46 2.82 -17.20
C GLU A 58 -9.57 1.61 -16.94
N ASN A 59 -9.03 1.05 -18.03
CA ASN A 59 -7.96 0.05 -17.96
C ASN A 59 -6.62 0.75 -17.92
N ILE A 60 -5.79 0.34 -16.97
CA ILE A 60 -4.42 0.83 -16.85
C ILE A 60 -3.45 -0.36 -16.79
N GLU A 61 -2.27 -0.18 -17.32
CA GLU A 61 -1.17 -1.11 -17.08
C GLU A 61 -0.44 -0.67 -15.83
N LEU A 62 -0.47 -1.53 -14.82
CA LEU A 62 0.05 -1.22 -13.49
C LEU A 62 1.24 -2.13 -13.20
N HIS A 63 2.34 -1.54 -12.77
CA HIS A 63 3.50 -2.27 -12.27
C HIS A 63 3.57 -2.12 -10.76
N LEU A 64 3.46 -3.23 -10.06
CA LEU A 64 3.51 -3.30 -8.60
C LEU A 64 4.73 -4.10 -8.16
N GLN A 65 5.60 -3.46 -7.39
CA GLN A 65 6.71 -4.14 -6.73
C GLN A 65 6.47 -4.06 -5.23
N ILE A 66 6.30 -5.21 -4.60
CA ILE A 66 5.91 -5.33 -3.19
C ILE A 66 7.03 -5.99 -2.40
N HIS A 67 7.47 -5.28 -1.37
CA HIS A 67 8.46 -5.78 -0.41
C HIS A 67 7.84 -5.80 0.98
N GLU A 68 8.22 -6.75 1.80
CA GLU A 68 8.02 -6.62 3.24
C GLU A 68 9.00 -5.55 3.75
N ILE A 69 8.57 -4.71 4.70
CA ILE A 69 9.46 -3.68 5.25
C ILE A 69 10.67 -4.34 5.90
N GLY A 70 11.87 -3.94 5.46
CA GLY A 70 13.12 -4.55 5.91
C GLY A 70 13.42 -5.91 5.31
N GLY A 71 12.61 -6.39 4.37
CA GLY A 71 12.71 -7.70 3.79
C GLY A 71 12.88 -7.71 2.28
N GLU A 72 12.70 -8.90 1.72
CA GLU A 72 12.90 -9.17 0.30
C GLU A 72 11.71 -8.76 -0.54
N LEU A 73 11.93 -8.67 -1.86
CA LEU A 73 10.87 -8.53 -2.85
C LEU A 73 9.96 -9.75 -2.80
N ILE A 74 8.67 -9.52 -2.54
CA ILE A 74 7.66 -10.59 -2.47
C ILE A 74 7.02 -10.79 -3.84
N SER A 75 6.73 -9.69 -4.55
CA SER A 75 5.97 -9.72 -5.78
C SER A 75 6.43 -8.60 -6.71
N ASP A 76 6.54 -8.93 -7.99
CA ASP A 76 6.86 -7.99 -9.05
C ASP A 76 5.92 -8.33 -10.22
N ILE A 77 4.81 -7.58 -10.31
CA ILE A 77 3.73 -7.87 -11.25
C ILE A 77 3.50 -6.69 -12.15
N LYS A 78 3.46 -6.94 -13.47
CA LYS A 78 3.05 -5.99 -14.47
C LYS A 78 1.78 -6.53 -15.13
N ASN A 79 0.66 -5.85 -14.94
CA ASN A 79 -0.63 -6.37 -15.37
C ASN A 79 -1.61 -5.24 -15.67
N ASN A 80 -2.68 -5.57 -16.39
CA ASN A 80 -3.79 -4.65 -16.62
C ASN A 80 -4.79 -4.72 -15.48
N PHE A 81 -5.21 -3.55 -15.02
CA PHE A 81 -6.22 -3.41 -13.97
C PHE A 81 -7.30 -2.45 -14.42
N THR A 82 -8.53 -2.74 -14.03
CA THR A 82 -9.64 -1.79 -14.19
C THR A 82 -9.74 -0.94 -12.93
N VAL A 83 -9.63 0.37 -13.08
CA VAL A 83 -9.71 1.30 -11.95
C VAL A 83 -11.06 1.18 -11.28
N GLY A 84 -11.08 0.92 -9.96
CA GLY A 84 -12.30 0.78 -9.18
C GLY A 84 -12.88 -0.63 -9.14
N SER A 85 -12.17 -1.65 -9.64
CA SER A 85 -12.65 -3.04 -9.65
C SER A 85 -12.77 -3.69 -8.26
N GLY A 86 -12.13 -3.13 -7.24
CA GLY A 86 -12.22 -3.65 -5.87
C GLY A 86 -11.21 -4.73 -5.50
N ASP A 87 -10.31 -5.09 -6.41
CA ASP A 87 -9.36 -6.20 -6.21
C ASP A 87 -8.06 -5.78 -5.51
N LEU A 88 -7.85 -4.48 -5.32
CA LEU A 88 -6.61 -3.96 -4.77
C LEU A 88 -6.82 -3.44 -3.34
N PRO A 89 -5.78 -3.50 -2.49
CA PRO A 89 -5.89 -3.00 -1.13
C PRO A 89 -6.04 -1.48 -1.07
N LEU A 90 -6.51 -0.99 0.06
CA LEU A 90 -6.85 0.42 0.28
C LEU A 90 -5.71 1.37 -0.07
N SER A 91 -4.49 1.06 0.37
CA SER A 91 -3.32 1.92 0.11
C SER A 91 -3.06 2.09 -1.39
N ILE A 92 -3.24 1.04 -2.19
CA ILE A 92 -3.06 1.11 -3.64
C ILE A 92 -4.23 1.86 -4.29
N VAL A 93 -5.48 1.54 -3.91
CA VAL A 93 -6.66 2.20 -4.47
C VAL A 93 -6.60 3.71 -4.26
N ARG A 94 -6.27 4.14 -3.06
CA ARG A 94 -6.16 5.57 -2.76
C ARG A 94 -5.00 6.24 -3.48
N SER A 95 -3.89 5.53 -3.64
CA SER A 95 -2.73 6.03 -4.37
C SER A 95 -3.04 6.26 -5.85
N LEU A 96 -3.78 5.36 -6.48
CA LEU A 96 -4.18 5.52 -7.87
C LEU A 96 -5.02 6.78 -8.10
N LYS A 97 -5.84 7.17 -7.11
CA LYS A 97 -6.64 8.40 -7.18
C LYS A 97 -5.78 9.68 -7.17
N MET A 98 -4.55 9.57 -6.71
CA MET A 98 -3.60 10.70 -6.63
C MET A 98 -2.60 10.70 -7.78
N MET A 99 -2.64 9.72 -8.66
CA MET A 99 -1.63 9.51 -9.70
C MET A 99 -2.17 9.80 -11.09
N ARG A 100 -1.26 10.26 -11.95
CA ARG A 100 -1.47 10.40 -13.38
C ARG A 100 -0.74 9.30 -14.13
N ARG A 101 -1.10 9.08 -15.37
CA ARG A 101 -0.41 8.12 -16.24
C ARG A 101 1.07 8.45 -16.31
N GLY A 102 1.91 7.44 -16.29
CA GLY A 102 3.37 7.56 -16.30
C GLY A 102 3.99 7.88 -14.94
N GLU A 103 3.19 8.14 -13.91
CA GLU A 103 3.70 8.46 -12.58
C GLU A 103 4.11 7.22 -11.79
N GLN A 104 5.04 7.43 -10.87
CA GLN A 104 5.52 6.42 -9.94
C GLN A 104 5.39 6.95 -8.52
N MET A 105 4.98 6.08 -7.62
CA MET A 105 4.77 6.43 -6.20
C MET A 105 5.33 5.32 -5.31
N ARG A 106 6.05 5.73 -4.27
CA ARG A 106 6.50 4.84 -3.19
C ARG A 106 5.49 4.91 -2.05
N ILE A 107 5.13 3.74 -1.52
CA ILE A 107 4.17 3.61 -0.43
C ILE A 107 4.78 2.81 0.69
N ILE A 108 4.60 3.29 1.92
CA ILE A 108 4.90 2.55 3.14
C ILE A 108 3.57 2.30 3.80
N ALA A 109 3.13 1.04 3.80
CA ALA A 109 1.77 0.66 4.16
C ALA A 109 1.75 -0.28 5.36
N PRO A 110 1.14 0.15 6.48
CA PRO A 110 0.85 -0.80 7.55
C PRO A 110 -0.16 -1.84 7.07
N TRP A 111 -0.15 -3.00 7.69
CA TRP A 111 -0.94 -4.15 7.27
C TRP A 111 -2.42 -3.84 7.07
N TYR A 112 -3.01 -2.96 7.90
CA TYR A 112 -4.44 -2.65 7.86
C TYR A 112 -4.83 -1.77 6.66
N THR A 113 -3.87 -1.22 5.91
CA THR A 113 -4.10 -0.54 4.62
C THR A 113 -3.62 -1.40 3.44
N ALA A 114 -3.06 -2.56 3.72
CA ALA A 114 -2.52 -3.50 2.75
C ALA A 114 -3.36 -4.78 2.72
N TYR A 115 -2.77 -5.95 2.97
CA TYR A 115 -3.46 -7.23 2.80
C TYR A 115 -4.02 -7.80 4.11
N GLY A 116 -3.97 -7.04 5.19
CA GLY A 116 -4.75 -7.26 6.39
C GLY A 116 -4.34 -8.44 7.25
N VAL A 117 -5.31 -8.89 8.03
CA VAL A 117 -5.18 -9.98 8.99
C VAL A 117 -4.92 -11.32 8.31
N GLU A 118 -5.47 -11.51 7.11
CA GLU A 118 -5.41 -12.79 6.40
C GLU A 118 -4.21 -12.90 5.46
N GLY A 119 -3.72 -11.76 4.94
CA GLY A 119 -2.69 -11.77 3.91
C GLY A 119 -3.20 -12.39 2.61
N THR A 120 -2.28 -12.97 1.86
CA THR A 120 -2.55 -13.70 0.61
C THR A 120 -1.74 -14.99 0.60
N SER A 121 -1.76 -15.72 -0.52
CA SER A 121 -0.93 -16.93 -0.68
C SER A 121 0.58 -16.64 -0.60
N ILE A 122 1.00 -15.40 -0.89
CA ILE A 122 2.41 -15.00 -0.90
C ILE A 122 2.75 -13.92 0.12
N ILE A 123 1.75 -13.20 0.63
CA ILE A 123 1.93 -12.15 1.64
C ILE A 123 1.40 -12.66 2.97
N LYS A 124 2.28 -12.68 3.98
CA LYS A 124 1.92 -13.18 5.31
C LYS A 124 0.90 -12.28 5.99
N PRO A 125 0.08 -12.82 6.91
CA PRO A 125 -0.78 -12.02 7.77
C PRO A 125 -0.01 -10.90 8.49
N TYR A 126 -0.65 -9.75 8.64
CA TYR A 126 -0.10 -8.59 9.35
C TYR A 126 1.21 -8.05 8.75
N SER A 127 1.45 -8.26 7.45
CA SER A 127 2.66 -7.76 6.79
C SER A 127 2.58 -6.26 6.54
N ASN A 128 3.59 -5.55 7.00
CA ASN A 128 3.80 -4.14 6.70
C ASN A 128 4.67 -4.04 5.45
N LEU A 129 4.23 -3.28 4.46
CA LEU A 129 4.78 -3.38 3.11
C LEU A 129 5.39 -2.06 2.63
N PHE A 130 6.44 -2.22 1.85
CA PHE A 130 6.97 -1.18 0.98
C PHE A 130 6.52 -1.52 -0.44
N ILE A 131 5.79 -0.60 -1.08
CA ILE A 131 5.19 -0.82 -2.40
C ILE A 131 5.66 0.28 -3.35
N LEU A 132 6.13 -0.12 -4.52
CA LEU A 132 6.41 0.79 -5.62
C LEU A 132 5.34 0.60 -6.67
N ILE A 133 4.58 1.67 -6.94
CA ILE A 133 3.50 1.67 -7.93
C ILE A 133 3.93 2.52 -9.13
N THR A 134 3.83 1.95 -10.32
CA THR A 134 4.03 2.68 -11.57
C THR A 134 2.82 2.48 -12.46
N ILE A 135 2.22 3.58 -12.94
CA ILE A 135 1.19 3.54 -13.97
C ILE A 135 1.89 3.79 -15.30
N GLU A 136 1.75 2.85 -16.24
CA GLU A 136 2.33 3.05 -17.57
C GLU A 136 1.65 4.21 -18.29
N PRO A 137 2.37 4.95 -19.14
CA PRO A 137 1.84 6.14 -19.83
C PRO A 137 0.60 5.90 -20.68
#